data_a98acc67b1e5eb3a0f82d15518e97ea9
#
_entry.id   a98acc67b1e5eb3a0f82d15518e97ea9
#
_cell.length_a   1.000
_cell.length_b   1.000
_cell.length_c   1.000
_cell.angle_alpha   90.00
_cell.angle_beta   90.00
_cell.angle_gamma   90.00
#
_symmetry.space_group_name_H-M   'P 1'
#
loop_
_entity.id
_entity.type
_entity.pdbx_description
1 polymer ?
#
loop_
_entity_poly.entity_id
_entity_poly.type
_entity_poly.pdbx_seq_one_letter_code
_entity_poly.pdbx_strand_id
1 'polypeptide(L)'
;MSSSLDITAATVEPALLDLPWHLPLEDWPTENIAALPKGLSRHIVRFAHLQGYVIAIKETLPELATREFEMLKNLQRIGVPCVEPFAVVKSRTDESGESLMAALVTRHLKFALPYRAMWSQGLRPETASRLVDALALLLVRLHIAGFFWGDVSLSNTLFRRDAGAFAAYLVDAETGQLYEDGLSQGQRDNDLEIARVNIAGELMDLVASGMAHAGVDPIQISARIVAKYQELWTALTGTEIFESNERWKISRRVQLLNDLGFDIGELSITNDESGNRVRIQPKVVDAGHHARRLLQLTGLDVEENQARRLLNSIDEYRLKHQRPGADEEMLAHEWMSRVYEVVIGAIPVDLRGKLEPAEVFHQVLEHRWFMAENQS
;
A
#
# COMPACT_ATOMS: atom_id res chain seq x y z
N MET A 1 11.78 -19.37 -38.15
CA MET A 1 12.59 -18.28 -37.56
C MET A 1 12.51 -18.47 -36.10
N SER A 2 13.61 -18.69 -35.38
CA SER A 2 13.60 -18.78 -33.93
C SER A 2 13.16 -17.43 -33.40
N SER A 3 11.97 -17.36 -32.83
CA SER A 3 11.50 -16.15 -32.10
C SER A 3 12.43 -16.00 -30.89
N SER A 4 13.20 -14.93 -30.87
CA SER A 4 14.02 -14.64 -29.68
C SER A 4 13.10 -14.16 -28.58
N LEU A 5 13.27 -14.70 -27.37
CA LEU A 5 12.59 -14.23 -26.16
C LEU A 5 12.79 -12.71 -26.01
N ASP A 6 11.72 -11.97 -25.81
CA ASP A 6 11.73 -10.51 -25.65
C ASP A 6 11.42 -10.17 -24.18
N ILE A 7 12.41 -9.65 -23.44
CA ILE A 7 12.27 -9.26 -22.04
C ILE A 7 12.48 -7.75 -21.91
N THR A 8 11.46 -7.04 -21.48
CA THR A 8 11.54 -5.64 -21.06
C THR A 8 11.51 -5.57 -19.54
N ALA A 9 12.61 -5.19 -18.89
CA ALA A 9 12.71 -5.12 -17.44
C ALA A 9 12.87 -3.67 -16.95
N ALA A 10 12.32 -3.37 -15.76
CA ALA A 10 12.50 -2.08 -15.10
C ALA A 10 13.93 -1.88 -14.59
N THR A 11 14.58 -2.98 -14.18
CA THR A 11 15.98 -3.04 -13.77
C THR A 11 16.65 -4.23 -14.42
N VAL A 12 17.95 -4.13 -14.69
CA VAL A 12 18.72 -5.24 -15.28
C VAL A 12 18.89 -6.36 -14.27
N GLU A 13 18.26 -7.51 -14.53
CA GLU A 13 18.34 -8.71 -13.69
C GLU A 13 18.57 -9.95 -14.58
N PRO A 14 19.85 -10.37 -14.75
CA PRO A 14 20.18 -11.49 -15.64
C PRO A 14 19.53 -12.82 -15.24
N ALA A 15 19.24 -13.03 -13.95
CA ALA A 15 18.60 -14.25 -13.48
C ALA A 15 17.19 -14.50 -14.05
N LEU A 16 16.55 -13.48 -14.63
CA LEU A 16 15.32 -13.66 -15.39
C LEU A 16 15.50 -14.62 -16.58
N LEU A 17 16.70 -14.68 -17.16
CA LEU A 17 17.00 -15.56 -18.29
C LEU A 17 17.07 -17.03 -17.89
N ASP A 18 17.30 -17.33 -16.62
CA ASP A 18 17.42 -18.70 -16.09
C ASP A 18 16.07 -19.34 -15.81
N LEU A 19 14.98 -18.57 -15.89
CA LEU A 19 13.62 -19.07 -15.66
C LEU A 19 13.08 -19.84 -16.87
N PRO A 20 12.23 -20.87 -16.68
CA PRO A 20 11.76 -21.75 -17.73
C PRO A 20 10.64 -21.11 -18.61
N TRP A 21 10.97 -20.03 -19.31
CA TRP A 21 10.02 -19.27 -20.16
C TRP A 21 9.46 -20.06 -21.34
N HIS A 22 10.05 -21.18 -21.69
CA HIS A 22 9.59 -22.12 -22.72
C HIS A 22 8.44 -23.02 -22.23
N LEU A 23 8.08 -22.96 -20.94
CA LEU A 23 6.96 -23.71 -20.37
C LEU A 23 5.80 -22.78 -20.03
N PRO A 24 4.52 -23.23 -20.19
CA PRO A 24 3.38 -22.56 -19.57
C PRO A 24 3.59 -22.46 -18.05
N LEU A 25 3.09 -21.41 -17.40
CA LEU A 25 3.27 -21.24 -15.93
C LEU A 25 2.69 -22.39 -15.11
N GLU A 26 1.70 -23.10 -15.64
CA GLU A 26 1.11 -24.26 -14.97
C GLU A 26 2.11 -25.41 -14.81
N ASP A 27 3.00 -25.55 -15.79
CA ASP A 27 3.94 -26.65 -15.93
C ASP A 27 5.34 -26.33 -15.35
N TRP A 28 5.51 -25.16 -14.70
CA TRP A 28 6.79 -24.78 -14.12
C TRP A 28 7.22 -25.76 -13.04
N PRO A 29 8.49 -26.20 -13.05
CA PRO A 29 9.04 -27.12 -12.03
C PRO A 29 8.90 -26.55 -10.62
N THR A 30 8.62 -27.43 -9.65
CA THR A 30 8.40 -27.06 -8.25
C THR A 30 9.61 -26.35 -7.63
N GLU A 31 10.80 -26.64 -8.12
CA GLU A 31 12.04 -25.97 -7.69
C GLU A 31 12.10 -24.49 -8.02
N ASN A 32 11.40 -24.05 -9.06
CA ASN A 32 11.30 -22.64 -9.44
C ASN A 32 10.17 -21.92 -8.67
N ILE A 33 9.25 -22.66 -8.06
CA ILE A 33 8.02 -22.12 -7.46
C ILE A 33 8.23 -21.83 -5.98
N ALA A 34 7.87 -20.62 -5.55
CA ALA A 34 7.73 -20.27 -4.14
C ALA A 34 6.32 -20.63 -3.64
N ALA A 35 6.25 -21.45 -2.59
CA ALA A 35 5.00 -21.88 -1.98
C ALA A 35 4.38 -20.75 -1.14
N LEU A 36 3.68 -19.83 -1.79
CA LEU A 36 2.99 -18.72 -1.15
C LEU A 36 1.46 -18.83 -1.33
N PRO A 37 0.67 -18.27 -0.40
CA PRO A 37 -0.79 -18.21 -0.53
C PRO A 37 -1.16 -17.45 -1.82
N LYS A 38 -2.01 -18.08 -2.64
CA LYS A 38 -2.55 -17.45 -3.85
C LYS A 38 -3.88 -16.77 -3.55
N GLY A 39 -4.08 -15.58 -4.12
CA GLY A 39 -5.41 -15.01 -4.29
C GLY A 39 -6.22 -15.75 -5.37
N LEU A 40 -7.51 -15.44 -5.48
CA LEU A 40 -8.27 -15.80 -6.69
C LEU A 40 -7.89 -14.84 -7.80
N SER A 41 -7.56 -15.38 -8.96
CA SER A 41 -7.30 -14.62 -10.17
C SER A 41 -7.91 -15.33 -11.37
N ARG A 42 -8.39 -14.56 -12.34
CA ARG A 42 -8.81 -15.07 -13.66
C ARG A 42 -7.60 -15.52 -14.50
N HIS A 43 -6.43 -15.00 -14.17
CA HIS A 43 -5.16 -15.32 -14.80
C HIS A 43 -4.41 -16.39 -14.02
N ILE A 44 -3.53 -17.12 -14.72
CA ILE A 44 -2.60 -18.03 -14.07
C ILE A 44 -1.50 -17.18 -13.44
N VAL A 45 -1.40 -17.27 -12.12
CA VAL A 45 -0.37 -16.58 -11.33
C VAL A 45 0.50 -17.62 -10.62
N ARG A 46 1.83 -17.44 -10.67
CA ARG A 46 2.82 -18.22 -9.93
C ARG A 46 3.77 -17.29 -9.20
N PHE A 47 4.22 -17.74 -8.04
CA PHE A 47 5.35 -17.10 -7.34
C PHE A 47 6.60 -17.90 -7.63
N ALA A 48 7.70 -17.22 -7.96
CA ALA A 48 8.97 -17.86 -8.27
C ALA A 48 10.10 -17.24 -7.45
N HIS A 49 11.13 -18.05 -7.16
CA HIS A 49 12.34 -17.58 -6.53
C HIS A 49 13.27 -16.93 -7.58
N LEU A 50 13.81 -15.77 -7.26
CA LEU A 50 14.79 -15.06 -8.09
C LEU A 50 15.86 -14.43 -7.19
N GLN A 51 17.07 -15.00 -7.13
CA GLN A 51 18.26 -14.46 -6.44
C GLN A 51 18.01 -13.75 -5.10
N GLY A 52 17.29 -14.40 -4.17
CA GLY A 52 17.09 -13.89 -2.80
C GLY A 52 15.80 -13.09 -2.58
N TYR A 53 14.98 -12.93 -3.59
CA TYR A 53 13.61 -12.41 -3.47
C TYR A 53 12.61 -13.26 -4.26
N VAL A 54 11.35 -12.99 -4.05
CA VAL A 54 10.25 -13.67 -4.73
C VAL A 54 9.61 -12.70 -5.72
N ILE A 55 9.30 -13.22 -6.90
CA ILE A 55 8.52 -12.52 -7.93
C ILE A 55 7.15 -13.19 -8.09
N ALA A 56 6.16 -12.40 -8.46
CA ALA A 56 4.87 -12.87 -8.93
C ALA A 56 4.85 -12.78 -10.46
N ILE A 57 4.39 -13.84 -11.12
CA ILE A 57 4.34 -13.94 -12.58
C ILE A 57 2.89 -14.20 -12.96
N LYS A 58 2.33 -13.34 -13.82
CA LYS A 58 0.94 -13.40 -14.33
C LYS A 58 1.00 -13.64 -15.84
N GLU A 59 0.41 -14.74 -16.33
CA GLU A 59 0.21 -14.96 -17.78
C GLU A 59 -0.97 -14.14 -18.28
N THR A 60 -0.76 -13.39 -19.35
CA THR A 60 -1.78 -12.58 -20.00
C THR A 60 -1.40 -12.30 -21.47
N LEU A 61 -2.26 -11.58 -22.21
CA LEU A 61 -1.96 -11.15 -23.56
C LEU A 61 -0.79 -10.15 -23.60
N PRO A 62 0.05 -10.15 -24.66
CA PRO A 62 1.23 -9.30 -24.74
C PRO A 62 0.94 -7.80 -24.61
N GLU A 63 -0.17 -7.34 -25.17
CA GLU A 63 -0.60 -5.95 -25.13
C GLU A 63 -1.02 -5.56 -23.71
N LEU A 64 -1.76 -6.45 -23.02
CA LEU A 64 -2.21 -6.24 -21.64
C LEU A 64 -1.03 -6.25 -20.66
N ALA A 65 -0.11 -7.23 -20.81
CA ALA A 65 1.12 -7.29 -20.00
C ALA A 65 1.94 -5.99 -20.10
N THR A 66 2.12 -5.49 -21.33
CA THR A 66 2.89 -4.27 -21.59
C THR A 66 2.18 -3.04 -21.01
N ARG A 67 0.86 -2.92 -21.24
CA ARG A 67 0.06 -1.81 -20.72
C ARG A 67 0.06 -1.76 -19.20
N GLU A 68 -0.15 -2.89 -18.55
CA GLU A 68 -0.18 -2.99 -17.08
C GLU A 68 1.20 -2.68 -16.50
N PHE A 69 2.28 -3.17 -17.10
CA PHE A 69 3.65 -2.87 -16.69
C PHE A 69 3.94 -1.36 -16.72
N GLU A 70 3.61 -0.69 -17.84
CA GLU A 70 3.82 0.76 -17.94
C GLU A 70 2.91 1.54 -16.99
N MET A 71 1.68 1.07 -16.75
CA MET A 71 0.77 1.69 -15.79
C MET A 71 1.32 1.59 -14.37
N LEU A 72 1.77 0.41 -13.94
CA LEU A 72 2.39 0.21 -12.61
C LEU A 72 3.66 1.07 -12.45
N LYS A 73 4.50 1.19 -13.48
CA LYS A 73 5.67 2.11 -13.47
C LYS A 73 5.25 3.57 -13.25
N ASN A 74 4.19 4.00 -13.92
CA ASN A 74 3.69 5.36 -13.77
C ASN A 74 3.14 5.58 -12.36
N LEU A 75 2.35 4.64 -11.81
CA LEU A 75 1.83 4.71 -10.44
C LEU A 75 2.96 4.74 -9.40
N GLN A 76 3.98 3.90 -9.55
CA GLN A 76 5.14 3.90 -8.68
C GLN A 76 5.89 5.25 -8.71
N ARG A 77 6.09 5.82 -9.92
CA ARG A 77 6.77 7.11 -10.09
C ARG A 77 6.04 8.26 -9.38
N ILE A 78 4.72 8.22 -9.33
CA ILE A 78 3.91 9.24 -8.64
C ILE A 78 3.60 8.87 -7.18
N GLY A 79 4.26 7.84 -6.62
CA GLY A 79 4.18 7.48 -5.20
C GLY A 79 2.88 6.82 -4.76
N VAL A 80 2.10 6.25 -5.68
CA VAL A 80 0.87 5.51 -5.34
C VAL A 80 1.22 4.09 -4.88
N PRO A 81 0.63 3.59 -3.77
CA PRO A 81 0.87 2.23 -3.30
C PRO A 81 0.40 1.17 -4.30
N CYS A 82 1.33 0.53 -4.99
CA CYS A 82 1.08 -0.57 -5.92
C CYS A 82 2.22 -1.59 -5.84
N VAL A 83 2.01 -2.77 -6.41
CA VAL A 83 3.09 -3.76 -6.56
C VAL A 83 4.18 -3.22 -7.50
N GLU A 84 5.43 -3.55 -7.21
CA GLU A 84 6.59 -3.09 -8.01
C GLU A 84 6.64 -3.85 -9.34
N PRO A 85 6.50 -3.16 -10.50
CA PRO A 85 6.66 -3.79 -11.80
C PRO A 85 8.12 -4.16 -12.02
N PHE A 86 8.36 -5.41 -12.42
CA PHE A 86 9.71 -5.94 -12.56
C PHE A 86 10.10 -6.16 -14.02
N ALA A 87 9.28 -6.90 -14.77
CA ALA A 87 9.51 -7.16 -16.19
C ALA A 87 8.24 -7.56 -16.94
N VAL A 88 8.31 -7.46 -18.26
CA VAL A 88 7.39 -8.12 -19.21
C VAL A 88 8.19 -9.06 -20.09
N VAL A 89 7.73 -10.30 -20.20
CA VAL A 89 8.33 -11.35 -21.04
C VAL A 89 7.36 -11.69 -22.18
N LYS A 90 7.78 -11.43 -23.40
CA LYS A 90 7.00 -11.66 -24.63
C LYS A 90 7.72 -12.64 -25.57
N SER A 91 7.07 -12.99 -26.64
CA SER A 91 7.61 -13.90 -27.67
C SER A 91 8.07 -15.25 -27.09
N ARG A 92 7.40 -15.70 -26.03
CA ARG A 92 7.60 -17.02 -25.45
C ARG A 92 7.12 -18.09 -26.42
N THR A 93 7.89 -19.15 -26.57
CA THR A 93 7.51 -20.32 -27.39
C THR A 93 7.85 -21.58 -26.60
N ASP A 94 7.04 -22.60 -26.75
CA ASP A 94 7.33 -23.92 -26.20
C ASP A 94 8.40 -24.68 -27.04
N GLU A 95 8.72 -25.90 -26.63
CA GLU A 95 9.68 -26.76 -27.33
C GLU A 95 9.24 -27.13 -28.75
N SER A 96 7.93 -27.09 -29.04
CA SER A 96 7.38 -27.37 -30.40
C SER A 96 7.42 -26.13 -31.28
N GLY A 97 7.72 -24.94 -30.71
CA GLY A 97 7.68 -23.65 -31.41
C GLY A 97 6.29 -23.00 -31.41
N GLU A 98 5.34 -23.52 -30.62
CA GLU A 98 4.02 -22.90 -30.42
C GLU A 98 4.14 -21.68 -29.49
N SER A 99 3.39 -20.61 -29.83
CA SER A 99 3.42 -19.38 -29.05
C SER A 99 2.73 -19.55 -27.70
N LEU A 100 3.40 -19.14 -26.62
CA LEU A 100 2.85 -19.04 -25.27
C LEU A 100 2.40 -17.61 -24.95
N MET A 101 1.52 -17.48 -23.96
CA MET A 101 1.08 -16.19 -23.43
C MET A 101 2.27 -15.36 -22.92
N ALA A 102 2.17 -14.04 -23.00
CA ALA A 102 3.14 -13.18 -22.36
C ALA A 102 3.05 -13.29 -20.82
N ALA A 103 4.09 -12.88 -20.15
CA ALA A 103 4.14 -12.87 -18.70
C ALA A 103 4.46 -11.46 -18.17
N LEU A 104 3.59 -10.95 -17.30
CA LEU A 104 3.89 -9.79 -16.47
C LEU A 104 4.57 -10.29 -15.18
N VAL A 105 5.71 -9.71 -14.86
CA VAL A 105 6.48 -10.01 -13.65
C VAL A 105 6.45 -8.81 -12.73
N THR A 106 6.04 -9.04 -11.48
CA THR A 106 6.08 -8.04 -10.40
C THR A 106 6.87 -8.57 -9.22
N ARG A 107 7.46 -7.68 -8.41
CA ARG A 107 8.09 -8.10 -7.16
C ARG A 107 7.02 -8.48 -6.15
N HIS A 108 7.19 -9.64 -5.50
CA HIS A 108 6.29 -10.04 -4.42
C HIS A 108 6.39 -9.06 -3.26
N LEU A 109 5.26 -8.51 -2.83
CA LEU A 109 5.19 -7.60 -1.69
C LEU A 109 5.33 -8.41 -0.39
N LYS A 110 6.50 -8.34 0.23
CA LYS A 110 6.79 -9.08 1.48
C LYS A 110 5.82 -8.67 2.58
N PHE A 111 5.44 -9.63 3.43
CA PHE A 111 4.54 -9.45 4.57
C PHE A 111 3.12 -8.99 4.20
N ALA A 112 2.79 -8.89 2.91
CA ALA A 112 1.43 -8.64 2.48
C ALA A 112 0.59 -9.91 2.53
N LEU A 113 -0.69 -9.71 2.81
CA LEU A 113 -1.69 -10.77 2.90
C LEU A 113 -2.84 -10.49 1.93
N PRO A 114 -3.32 -11.50 1.19
CA PRO A 114 -4.51 -11.40 0.37
C PRO A 114 -5.76 -11.31 1.27
N TYR A 115 -6.84 -10.72 0.75
CA TYR A 115 -8.07 -10.49 1.50
C TYR A 115 -8.66 -11.78 2.12
N ARG A 116 -8.56 -12.92 1.43
CA ARG A 116 -9.07 -14.19 1.96
C ARG A 116 -8.39 -14.59 3.27
N ALA A 117 -7.09 -14.36 3.39
CA ALA A 117 -6.37 -14.60 4.63
C ALA A 117 -6.76 -13.60 5.73
N MET A 118 -7.14 -12.39 5.35
CA MET A 118 -7.53 -11.33 6.29
C MET A 118 -8.99 -11.47 6.75
N TRP A 119 -9.92 -11.80 5.85
CA TRP A 119 -11.36 -11.90 6.11
C TRP A 119 -11.82 -13.30 6.55
N SER A 120 -10.88 -14.23 6.75
CA SER A 120 -11.18 -15.60 7.22
C SER A 120 -11.66 -15.64 8.67
N GLN A 121 -11.97 -16.82 9.17
CA GLN A 121 -12.41 -17.05 10.55
C GLN A 121 -11.45 -16.43 11.57
N GLY A 122 -12.00 -15.70 12.53
CA GLY A 122 -11.23 -15.01 13.59
C GLY A 122 -10.96 -13.53 13.34
N LEU A 123 -11.46 -12.94 12.25
CA LEU A 123 -11.39 -11.49 12.03
C LEU A 123 -12.16 -10.73 13.12
N ARG A 124 -11.46 -9.88 13.88
CA ARG A 124 -12.10 -9.01 14.87
C ARG A 124 -12.76 -7.81 14.17
N PRO A 125 -13.89 -7.28 14.69
CA PRO A 125 -14.57 -6.11 14.11
C PRO A 125 -13.64 -4.90 13.93
N GLU A 126 -12.72 -4.68 14.88
CA GLU A 126 -11.74 -3.59 14.81
C GLU A 126 -10.76 -3.78 13.65
N THR A 127 -10.36 -5.04 13.39
CA THR A 127 -9.48 -5.37 12.26
C THR A 127 -10.21 -5.15 10.94
N ALA A 128 -11.48 -5.56 10.85
CA ALA A 128 -12.31 -5.30 9.67
C ALA A 128 -12.44 -3.80 9.38
N SER A 129 -12.66 -2.99 10.43
CA SER A 129 -12.69 -1.53 10.30
C SER A 129 -11.38 -0.97 9.74
N ARG A 130 -10.24 -1.41 10.24
CA ARG A 130 -8.92 -0.96 9.78
C ARG A 130 -8.63 -1.35 8.32
N LEU A 131 -9.11 -2.51 7.88
CA LEU A 131 -9.00 -2.92 6.46
C LEU A 131 -9.85 -2.03 5.55
N VAL A 132 -11.06 -1.69 5.98
CA VAL A 132 -11.94 -0.73 5.29
C VAL A 132 -11.24 0.64 5.18
N ASP A 133 -10.67 1.14 6.27
CA ASP A 133 -9.97 2.42 6.30
C ASP A 133 -8.76 2.42 5.35
N ALA A 134 -7.98 1.33 5.32
CA ALA A 134 -6.83 1.19 4.43
C ALA A 134 -7.22 1.19 2.94
N LEU A 135 -8.29 0.47 2.57
CA LEU A 135 -8.76 0.44 1.19
C LEU A 135 -9.37 1.78 0.76
N ALA A 136 -10.14 2.42 1.63
CA ALA A 136 -10.69 3.75 1.35
C ALA A 136 -9.56 4.79 1.14
N LEU A 137 -8.50 4.71 1.95
CA LEU A 137 -7.32 5.56 1.81
C LEU A 137 -6.57 5.31 0.49
N LEU A 138 -6.41 4.02 0.09
CA LEU A 138 -5.83 3.68 -1.21
C LEU A 138 -6.63 4.30 -2.36
N LEU A 139 -7.97 4.17 -2.35
CA LEU A 139 -8.84 4.75 -3.39
C LEU A 139 -8.71 6.28 -3.44
N VAL A 140 -8.63 6.93 -2.29
CA VAL A 140 -8.41 8.39 -2.25
C VAL A 140 -7.07 8.75 -2.88
N ARG A 141 -5.99 8.04 -2.56
CA ARG A 141 -4.65 8.28 -3.15
C ARG A 141 -4.66 8.08 -4.66
N LEU A 142 -5.28 7.01 -5.16
CA LEU A 142 -5.44 6.75 -6.59
C LEU A 142 -6.20 7.89 -7.29
N HIS A 143 -7.33 8.32 -6.73
CA HIS A 143 -8.15 9.36 -7.34
C HIS A 143 -7.51 10.75 -7.29
N ILE A 144 -6.77 11.09 -6.22
CA ILE A 144 -5.97 12.34 -6.16
C ILE A 144 -4.88 12.33 -7.23
N ALA A 145 -4.25 11.17 -7.46
CA ALA A 145 -3.25 11.01 -8.52
C ALA A 145 -3.84 10.98 -9.94
N GLY A 146 -5.16 11.08 -10.09
CA GLY A 146 -5.84 11.04 -11.38
C GLY A 146 -6.04 9.63 -11.96
N PHE A 147 -5.86 8.59 -11.15
CA PHE A 147 -5.99 7.21 -11.60
C PHE A 147 -7.40 6.66 -11.35
N PHE A 148 -8.08 6.31 -12.44
CA PHE A 148 -9.32 5.53 -12.44
C PHE A 148 -8.96 4.06 -12.51
N TRP A 149 -9.38 3.25 -11.53
CA TRP A 149 -8.98 1.84 -11.46
C TRP A 149 -9.82 0.94 -12.37
N GLY A 150 -11.14 1.11 -12.32
CA GLY A 150 -12.07 0.38 -13.20
C GLY A 150 -12.33 -1.07 -12.82
N ASP A 151 -11.57 -1.67 -11.90
CA ASP A 151 -11.79 -3.02 -11.35
C ASP A 151 -11.39 -3.11 -9.87
N VAL A 152 -11.89 -2.17 -9.09
CA VAL A 152 -11.65 -2.13 -7.64
C VAL A 152 -12.27 -3.37 -6.99
N SER A 153 -11.43 -4.18 -6.34
CA SER A 153 -11.85 -5.41 -5.67
C SER A 153 -10.88 -5.79 -4.55
N LEU A 154 -11.30 -6.65 -3.65
CA LEU A 154 -10.43 -7.19 -2.62
C LEU A 154 -9.38 -8.15 -3.20
N SER A 155 -9.69 -8.87 -4.27
CA SER A 155 -8.74 -9.75 -4.96
C SER A 155 -7.62 -9.00 -5.67
N ASN A 156 -7.89 -7.76 -6.07
CA ASN A 156 -6.91 -6.86 -6.67
C ASN A 156 -6.19 -5.97 -5.64
N THR A 157 -6.34 -6.28 -4.34
CA THR A 157 -5.73 -5.54 -3.22
C THR A 157 -4.94 -6.47 -2.32
N LEU A 158 -3.72 -6.05 -1.95
CA LEU A 158 -2.93 -6.65 -0.88
C LEU A 158 -2.90 -5.73 0.33
N PHE A 159 -2.82 -6.31 1.53
CA PHE A 159 -2.76 -5.57 2.78
C PHE A 159 -1.47 -5.90 3.54
N ARG A 160 -0.77 -4.87 4.03
CA ARG A 160 0.35 -5.00 4.97
C ARG A 160 -0.03 -4.39 6.32
N ARG A 161 0.57 -4.91 7.40
CA ARG A 161 0.44 -4.29 8.72
C ARG A 161 1.20 -2.96 8.75
N ASP A 162 0.62 -1.98 9.43
CA ASP A 162 1.17 -0.64 9.52
C ASP A 162 0.93 -0.03 10.91
N ALA A 163 1.71 -0.49 11.88
CA ALA A 163 1.70 0.01 13.26
C ALA A 163 0.28 0.12 13.86
N GLY A 164 -0.41 -1.02 13.91
CA GLY A 164 -1.77 -1.11 14.43
C GLY A 164 -2.88 -0.79 13.41
N ALA A 165 -2.52 -0.29 12.22
CA ALA A 165 -3.37 -0.11 11.05
C ALA A 165 -3.00 -1.11 9.94
N PHE A 166 -3.46 -0.83 8.72
CA PHE A 166 -3.04 -1.51 7.49
C PHE A 166 -2.74 -0.51 6.40
N ALA A 167 -1.77 -0.83 5.56
CA ALA A 167 -1.57 -0.23 4.26
C ALA A 167 -2.17 -1.16 3.19
N ALA A 168 -2.86 -0.58 2.21
CA ALA A 168 -3.43 -1.30 1.07
C ALA A 168 -2.64 -0.98 -0.20
N TYR A 169 -2.44 -1.99 -1.04
CA TYR A 169 -1.66 -1.91 -2.28
C TYR A 169 -2.47 -2.41 -3.47
N LEU A 170 -2.46 -1.67 -4.55
CA LEU A 170 -2.99 -2.09 -5.84
C LEU A 170 -2.11 -3.17 -6.45
N VAL A 171 -2.73 -4.27 -6.90
CA VAL A 171 -2.04 -5.41 -7.53
C VAL A 171 -2.23 -5.41 -9.03
N ASP A 172 -3.46 -5.20 -9.50
CA ASP A 172 -3.85 -5.29 -10.90
C ASP A 172 -4.26 -3.91 -11.42
N ALA A 173 -3.52 -3.42 -12.41
CA ALA A 173 -3.76 -2.13 -13.07
C ALA A 173 -4.24 -2.30 -14.53
N GLU A 174 -4.62 -3.51 -14.96
CA GLU A 174 -4.93 -3.84 -16.35
C GLU A 174 -6.06 -2.98 -16.94
N THR A 175 -7.12 -2.72 -16.14
CA THR A 175 -8.26 -1.90 -16.53
C THR A 175 -8.06 -0.41 -16.28
N GLY A 176 -6.99 -0.06 -15.55
CA GLY A 176 -6.76 1.28 -15.06
C GLY A 176 -6.45 2.30 -16.15
N GLN A 177 -6.73 3.57 -15.83
CA GLN A 177 -6.43 4.70 -16.69
C GLN A 177 -5.99 5.91 -15.87
N LEU A 178 -4.87 6.53 -16.27
CA LEU A 178 -4.35 7.75 -15.65
C LEU A 178 -4.80 8.97 -16.45
N TYR A 179 -5.36 9.96 -15.78
CA TYR A 179 -5.84 11.23 -16.33
C TYR A 179 -4.98 12.37 -15.80
N GLU A 180 -4.31 13.10 -16.68
CA GLU A 180 -3.40 14.20 -16.31
C GLU A 180 -4.14 15.37 -15.64
N ASP A 181 -5.38 15.63 -16.05
CA ASP A 181 -6.22 16.69 -15.49
C ASP A 181 -6.99 16.25 -14.23
N GLY A 182 -6.69 15.04 -13.70
CA GLY A 182 -7.41 14.44 -12.57
C GLY A 182 -8.75 13.82 -12.98
N LEU A 183 -9.45 13.24 -12.00
CA LEU A 183 -10.73 12.58 -12.21
C LEU A 183 -11.92 13.54 -11.98
N SER A 184 -12.88 13.49 -12.87
CA SER A 184 -14.20 14.09 -12.63
C SER A 184 -14.93 13.39 -11.46
N GLN A 185 -15.93 14.06 -10.86
CA GLN A 185 -16.75 13.43 -9.83
C GLN A 185 -17.44 12.16 -10.35
N GLY A 186 -17.98 12.19 -11.58
CA GLY A 186 -18.65 11.02 -12.16
C GLY A 186 -17.73 9.81 -12.33
N GLN A 187 -16.46 10.02 -12.68
CA GLN A 187 -15.48 8.93 -12.76
C GLN A 187 -15.20 8.33 -11.38
N ARG A 188 -15.00 9.17 -10.35
CA ARG A 188 -14.80 8.69 -8.98
C ARG A 188 -16.02 7.94 -8.45
N ASP A 189 -17.24 8.47 -8.68
CA ASP A 189 -18.48 7.83 -8.26
C ASP A 189 -18.67 6.48 -8.94
N ASN A 190 -18.31 6.36 -10.22
CA ASN A 190 -18.33 5.09 -10.95
C ASN A 190 -17.34 4.06 -10.37
N ASP A 191 -16.11 4.48 -10.06
CA ASP A 191 -15.10 3.59 -9.47
C ASP A 191 -15.51 3.13 -8.06
N LEU A 192 -16.14 4.00 -7.28
CA LEU A 192 -16.71 3.66 -5.97
C LEU A 192 -17.88 2.68 -6.07
N GLU A 193 -18.73 2.81 -7.09
CA GLU A 193 -19.82 1.86 -7.31
C GLU A 193 -19.29 0.49 -7.74
N ILE A 194 -18.26 0.44 -8.60
CA ILE A 194 -17.54 -0.79 -8.94
C ILE A 194 -16.98 -1.42 -7.67
N ALA A 195 -16.30 -0.64 -6.83
CA ALA A 195 -15.77 -1.10 -5.54
C ALA A 195 -16.88 -1.72 -4.66
N ARG A 196 -18.00 -1.01 -4.51
CA ARG A 196 -19.12 -1.44 -3.69
C ARG A 196 -19.70 -2.78 -4.15
N VAL A 197 -19.89 -2.95 -5.47
CA VAL A 197 -20.47 -4.16 -6.06
C VAL A 197 -19.49 -5.33 -5.97
N ASN A 198 -18.25 -5.15 -6.41
CA ASN A 198 -17.25 -6.22 -6.44
C ASN A 198 -16.93 -6.71 -5.03
N ILE A 199 -16.70 -5.80 -4.07
CA ILE A 199 -16.36 -6.16 -2.70
C ILE A 199 -17.52 -6.86 -1.99
N ALA A 200 -18.78 -6.40 -2.21
CA ALA A 200 -19.94 -7.09 -1.69
C ALA A 200 -20.02 -8.54 -2.23
N GLY A 201 -19.82 -8.73 -3.54
CA GLY A 201 -19.81 -10.04 -4.18
C GLY A 201 -18.73 -10.96 -3.62
N GLU A 202 -17.48 -10.50 -3.54
CA GLU A 202 -16.36 -11.29 -3.00
C GLU A 202 -16.56 -11.69 -1.53
N LEU A 203 -17.11 -10.80 -0.71
CA LEU A 203 -17.44 -11.11 0.68
C LEU A 203 -18.62 -12.06 0.80
N MET A 204 -19.64 -11.97 -0.09
CA MET A 204 -20.74 -12.95 -0.18
C MET A 204 -20.21 -14.34 -0.53
N ASP A 205 -19.24 -14.44 -1.45
CA ASP A 205 -18.60 -15.70 -1.81
C ASP A 205 -17.84 -16.32 -0.61
N LEU A 206 -17.16 -15.48 0.19
CA LEU A 206 -16.52 -15.93 1.43
C LEU A 206 -17.54 -16.44 2.47
N VAL A 207 -18.65 -15.73 2.63
CA VAL A 207 -19.75 -16.16 3.52
C VAL A 207 -20.35 -17.47 3.03
N ALA A 208 -20.67 -17.58 1.74
CA ALA A 208 -21.28 -18.76 1.13
C ALA A 208 -20.36 -20.00 1.21
N SER A 209 -19.04 -19.80 1.11
CA SER A 209 -18.04 -20.88 1.26
C SER A 209 -17.75 -21.27 2.72
N GLY A 210 -18.37 -20.60 3.70
CA GLY A 210 -18.12 -20.83 5.13
C GLY A 210 -16.75 -20.38 5.62
N MET A 211 -16.01 -19.61 4.83
CA MET A 211 -14.69 -19.11 5.19
C MET A 211 -14.74 -17.78 5.96
N ALA A 212 -15.83 -17.03 5.85
CA ALA A 212 -15.97 -15.75 6.55
C ALA A 212 -16.37 -15.97 8.02
N HIS A 213 -15.95 -14.99 8.88
CA HIS A 213 -16.43 -14.92 10.25
C HIS A 213 -17.95 -14.63 10.31
N ALA A 214 -18.65 -15.17 11.29
CA ALA A 214 -20.12 -15.05 11.43
C ALA A 214 -20.66 -13.61 11.54
N GLY A 215 -19.80 -12.61 11.83
CA GLY A 215 -20.17 -11.19 11.94
C GLY A 215 -19.88 -10.38 10.68
N VAL A 216 -19.47 -11.00 9.57
CA VAL A 216 -19.20 -10.30 8.31
C VAL A 216 -20.52 -10.02 7.59
N ASP A 217 -20.89 -8.76 7.47
CA ASP A 217 -22.00 -8.29 6.62
C ASP A 217 -21.42 -7.66 5.34
N PRO A 218 -21.48 -8.36 4.19
CA PRO A 218 -20.89 -7.90 2.93
C PRO A 218 -21.42 -6.53 2.46
N ILE A 219 -22.72 -6.32 2.63
CA ILE A 219 -23.39 -5.07 2.19
C ILE A 219 -22.96 -3.91 3.09
N GLN A 220 -22.96 -4.12 4.40
CA GLN A 220 -22.55 -3.08 5.35
C GLN A 220 -21.07 -2.71 5.17
N ILE A 221 -20.18 -3.69 4.96
CA ILE A 221 -18.75 -3.46 4.79
C ILE A 221 -18.49 -2.67 3.50
N SER A 222 -19.08 -3.09 2.37
CA SER A 222 -18.91 -2.38 1.10
C SER A 222 -19.44 -0.94 1.15
N ALA A 223 -20.58 -0.70 1.82
CA ALA A 223 -21.11 0.63 2.02
C ALA A 223 -20.21 1.51 2.92
N ARG A 224 -19.57 0.91 3.94
CA ARG A 224 -18.62 1.63 4.81
C ARG A 224 -17.37 2.09 4.07
N ILE A 225 -16.87 1.33 3.08
CA ILE A 225 -15.73 1.76 2.25
C ILE A 225 -16.08 3.04 1.52
N VAL A 226 -17.26 3.11 0.90
CA VAL A 226 -17.73 4.32 0.18
C VAL A 226 -17.90 5.50 1.14
N ALA A 227 -18.53 5.29 2.30
CA ALA A 227 -18.71 6.32 3.31
C ALA A 227 -17.35 6.85 3.83
N LYS A 228 -16.40 5.96 4.11
CA LYS A 228 -15.05 6.34 4.56
C LYS A 228 -14.25 7.06 3.49
N TYR A 229 -14.36 6.64 2.23
CA TYR A 229 -13.79 7.38 1.11
C TYR A 229 -14.32 8.82 1.05
N GLN A 230 -15.63 9.02 1.14
CA GLN A 230 -16.25 10.36 1.08
C GLN A 230 -15.79 11.25 2.24
N GLU A 231 -15.70 10.68 3.45
CA GLU A 231 -15.13 11.37 4.63
C GLU A 231 -13.71 11.85 4.36
N LEU A 232 -12.82 10.94 3.93
CA LEU A 232 -11.42 11.23 3.63
C LEU A 232 -11.28 12.22 2.47
N TRP A 233 -12.05 12.02 1.39
CA TRP A 233 -12.04 12.92 0.23
C TRP A 233 -12.40 14.35 0.63
N THR A 234 -13.47 14.50 1.42
CA THR A 234 -13.91 15.82 1.91
C THR A 234 -12.85 16.45 2.83
N ALA A 235 -12.24 15.66 3.71
CA ALA A 235 -11.17 16.14 4.59
C ALA A 235 -9.94 16.63 3.80
N LEU A 236 -9.59 15.93 2.71
CA LEU A 236 -8.38 16.23 1.91
C LEU A 236 -8.60 17.35 0.89
N THR A 237 -9.78 17.43 0.26
CA THR A 237 -10.03 18.34 -0.87
C THR A 237 -11.05 19.45 -0.55
N GLY A 238 -11.80 19.30 0.52
CA GLY A 238 -12.87 20.23 0.90
C GLY A 238 -12.34 21.61 1.27
N THR A 239 -13.11 22.63 0.92
CA THR A 239 -12.87 24.02 1.33
C THR A 239 -13.55 24.27 2.67
N GLU A 240 -12.84 24.81 3.63
CA GLU A 240 -13.39 25.27 4.91
C GLU A 240 -13.29 26.78 5.05
N ILE A 241 -14.30 27.37 5.68
CA ILE A 241 -14.34 28.80 5.98
C ILE A 241 -14.28 28.93 7.51
N PHE A 242 -13.30 29.72 7.98
CA PHE A 242 -13.09 30.01 9.39
C PHE A 242 -13.26 31.49 9.69
N GLU A 243 -13.63 31.80 10.92
CA GLU A 243 -13.51 33.17 11.41
C GLU A 243 -12.06 33.51 11.76
N SER A 244 -11.69 34.79 11.70
CA SER A 244 -10.29 35.24 11.93
C SER A 244 -9.75 34.89 13.32
N ASN A 245 -10.62 34.62 14.31
CA ASN A 245 -10.29 34.17 15.65
C ASN A 245 -10.10 32.66 15.78
N GLU A 246 -10.39 31.87 14.73
CA GLU A 246 -10.39 30.40 14.73
C GLU A 246 -9.12 29.81 14.07
N ARG A 247 -8.01 30.56 14.03
CA ARG A 247 -6.73 30.13 13.39
C ARG A 247 -6.21 28.78 13.90
N TRP A 248 -6.53 28.40 15.13
CA TRP A 248 -6.18 27.09 15.69
C TRP A 248 -6.81 25.91 14.92
N LYS A 249 -7.97 26.10 14.26
CA LYS A 249 -8.62 25.08 13.43
C LYS A 249 -7.76 24.76 12.19
N ILE A 250 -7.05 25.75 11.67
CA ILE A 250 -6.12 25.58 10.54
C ILE A 250 -5.02 24.60 10.91
N SER A 251 -4.33 24.88 12.02
CA SER A 251 -3.25 24.00 12.51
C SER A 251 -3.74 22.59 12.79
N ARG A 252 -4.94 22.47 13.39
CA ARG A 252 -5.57 21.16 13.65
C ARG A 252 -5.87 20.40 12.35
N ARG A 253 -6.35 21.10 11.29
CA ARG A 253 -6.62 20.46 9.99
C ARG A 253 -5.32 20.02 9.31
N VAL A 254 -4.29 20.87 9.29
CA VAL A 254 -2.97 20.50 8.78
C VAL A 254 -2.44 19.27 9.49
N GLN A 255 -2.53 19.22 10.81
CA GLN A 255 -2.11 18.07 11.60
C GLN A 255 -2.93 16.81 11.26
N LEU A 256 -4.26 16.93 11.11
CA LEU A 256 -5.10 15.80 10.69
C LEU A 256 -4.68 15.23 9.32
N LEU A 257 -4.37 16.10 8.35
CA LEU A 257 -3.94 15.69 7.02
C LEU A 257 -2.56 15.05 7.03
N ASN A 258 -1.62 15.58 7.82
CA ASN A 258 -0.31 14.97 8.04
C ASN A 258 -0.45 13.61 8.76
N ASP A 259 -1.36 13.49 9.74
CA ASP A 259 -1.64 12.23 10.43
C ASP A 259 -2.21 11.15 9.48
N LEU A 260 -2.88 11.56 8.40
CA LEU A 260 -3.31 10.69 7.31
C LEU A 260 -2.18 10.36 6.31
N GLY A 261 -0.97 10.91 6.52
CA GLY A 261 0.20 10.68 5.68
C GLY A 261 0.28 11.56 4.44
N PHE A 262 -0.50 12.65 4.38
CA PHE A 262 -0.45 13.60 3.28
C PHE A 262 0.37 14.84 3.63
N ASP A 263 1.27 15.22 2.73
CA ASP A 263 1.99 16.48 2.80
C ASP A 263 1.17 17.61 2.19
N ILE A 264 1.14 18.74 2.87
CA ILE A 264 0.41 19.93 2.40
C ILE A 264 1.45 20.93 1.91
N GLY A 265 1.69 20.92 0.60
CA GLY A 265 2.65 21.84 -0.01
C GLY A 265 2.19 23.29 -0.01
N GLU A 266 0.90 23.53 -0.17
CA GLU A 266 0.31 24.88 -0.22
C GLU A 266 -1.06 24.90 0.44
N LEU A 267 -1.30 25.93 1.24
CA LEU A 267 -2.63 26.31 1.70
C LEU A 267 -3.07 27.52 0.87
N SER A 268 -4.11 27.36 0.06
CA SER A 268 -4.78 28.53 -0.53
C SER A 268 -5.58 29.23 0.55
N ILE A 269 -5.11 30.38 0.97
CA ILE A 269 -5.75 31.21 2.00
C ILE A 269 -6.32 32.45 1.30
N THR A 270 -7.65 32.58 1.26
CA THR A 270 -8.30 33.78 0.75
C THR A 270 -9.15 34.38 1.84
N ASN A 271 -9.04 35.71 2.02
CA ASN A 271 -9.91 36.44 2.91
C ASN A 271 -11.16 36.92 2.14
N ASP A 272 -12.30 36.99 2.83
CA ASP A 272 -13.46 37.67 2.29
C ASP A 272 -13.24 39.20 2.24
N GLU A 273 -14.10 39.92 1.53
CA GLU A 273 -14.00 41.38 1.38
C GLU A 273 -14.11 42.14 2.72
N SER A 274 -14.65 41.52 3.76
CA SER A 274 -14.76 42.07 5.11
C SER A 274 -13.52 41.80 5.99
N GLY A 275 -12.62 40.92 5.57
CA GLY A 275 -11.44 40.47 6.32
C GLY A 275 -11.75 39.59 7.55
N ASN A 276 -13.02 39.25 7.80
CA ASN A 276 -13.47 38.52 8.98
C ASN A 276 -13.50 36.99 8.76
N ARG A 277 -13.50 36.53 7.51
CA ARG A 277 -13.54 35.11 7.17
C ARG A 277 -12.34 34.72 6.35
N VAL A 278 -11.72 33.62 6.72
CA VAL A 278 -10.58 33.00 6.04
C VAL A 278 -11.06 31.72 5.38
N ARG A 279 -10.94 31.67 4.06
CA ARG A 279 -11.21 30.48 3.28
C ARG A 279 -9.91 29.72 3.09
N ILE A 280 -9.90 28.43 3.46
CA ILE A 280 -8.75 27.57 3.34
C ILE A 280 -9.08 26.36 2.50
N GLN A 281 -8.25 26.15 1.51
CA GLN A 281 -8.26 24.94 0.69
C GLN A 281 -6.87 24.34 0.69
N PRO A 282 -6.66 23.14 1.26
CA PRO A 282 -5.38 22.48 1.18
C PRO A 282 -5.13 22.02 -0.25
N LYS A 283 -3.94 22.29 -0.75
CA LYS A 283 -3.41 21.66 -1.95
C LYS A 283 -2.57 20.46 -1.48
N VAL A 284 -3.18 19.31 -1.52
CA VAL A 284 -2.48 18.05 -1.22
C VAL A 284 -1.47 17.80 -2.32
N VAL A 285 -0.18 17.76 -1.95
CA VAL A 285 0.91 17.65 -2.91
C VAL A 285 1.40 16.23 -3.02
N ASP A 286 1.45 15.49 -1.90
CA ASP A 286 2.05 14.16 -1.91
C ASP A 286 1.59 13.30 -0.72
N ALA A 287 1.60 11.97 -0.90
CA ALA A 287 1.38 10.99 0.15
C ALA A 287 2.72 10.39 0.61
N GLY A 288 2.81 9.93 1.88
CA GLY A 288 4.04 9.31 2.41
C GLY A 288 5.01 10.29 3.07
N HIS A 289 4.50 11.32 3.70
CA HIS A 289 5.29 12.34 4.41
C HIS A 289 6.24 11.75 5.45
N HIS A 290 5.73 10.90 6.36
CA HIS A 290 6.53 10.33 7.44
C HIS A 290 7.51 9.27 6.92
N ALA A 291 7.07 8.43 5.96
CA ALA A 291 7.91 7.40 5.37
C ALA A 291 9.14 8.00 4.67
N ARG A 292 8.94 9.05 3.86
CA ARG A 292 10.07 9.75 3.21
C ARG A 292 11.01 10.41 4.20
N ARG A 293 10.46 11.09 5.23
CA ARG A 293 11.28 11.74 6.26
C ARG A 293 12.11 10.71 7.03
N LEU A 294 11.51 9.59 7.42
CA LEU A 294 12.23 8.52 8.11
C LEU A 294 13.32 7.89 7.22
N LEU A 295 12.98 7.62 5.94
CA LEU A 295 13.93 7.09 4.97
C LEU A 295 15.16 7.99 4.82
N GLN A 296 14.96 9.31 4.73
CA GLN A 296 16.06 10.30 4.65
C GLN A 296 16.94 10.28 5.91
N LEU A 297 16.34 10.18 7.10
CA LEU A 297 17.05 10.24 8.37
C LEU A 297 17.75 8.93 8.75
N THR A 298 17.19 7.77 8.37
CA THR A 298 17.62 6.47 8.89
C THR A 298 17.94 5.43 7.81
N GLY A 299 17.51 5.66 6.58
CA GLY A 299 17.55 4.65 5.51
C GLY A 299 16.48 3.54 5.63
N LEU A 300 15.57 3.61 6.60
CA LEU A 300 14.49 2.64 6.75
C LEU A 300 13.33 2.95 5.79
N ASP A 301 13.03 1.98 4.94
CA ASP A 301 11.86 2.00 4.05
C ASP A 301 10.73 1.18 4.70
N VAL A 302 9.74 1.88 5.24
CA VAL A 302 8.64 1.30 6.01
C VAL A 302 7.30 1.99 5.69
N GLU A 303 6.19 1.43 6.18
CA GLU A 303 4.86 2.01 6.01
C GLU A 303 4.68 3.34 6.76
N GLU A 304 3.68 4.12 6.36
CA GLU A 304 3.49 5.50 6.82
C GLU A 304 3.25 5.62 8.35
N ASN A 305 2.38 4.78 8.91
CA ASN A 305 2.15 4.79 10.37
C ASN A 305 3.32 4.19 11.15
N GLN A 306 4.01 3.19 10.59
CA GLN A 306 5.27 2.69 11.14
C GLN A 306 6.30 3.82 11.18
N ALA A 307 6.48 4.56 10.08
CA ALA A 307 7.40 5.69 10.02
C ALA A 307 7.05 6.77 11.05
N ARG A 308 5.78 7.16 11.15
CA ARG A 308 5.29 8.11 12.18
C ARG A 308 5.64 7.64 13.58
N ARG A 309 5.45 6.35 13.86
CA ARG A 309 5.75 5.77 15.18
C ARG A 309 7.25 5.79 15.49
N LEU A 310 8.08 5.49 14.50
CA LEU A 310 9.55 5.51 14.63
C LEU A 310 10.07 6.94 14.80
N LEU A 311 9.56 7.91 14.05
CA LEU A 311 9.89 9.33 14.23
C LEU A 311 9.53 9.83 15.63
N ASN A 312 8.35 9.48 16.15
CA ASN A 312 7.96 9.79 17.52
C ASN A 312 8.94 9.18 18.54
N SER A 313 9.40 7.95 18.30
CA SER A 313 10.40 7.30 19.18
C SER A 313 11.77 8.01 19.12
N ILE A 314 12.17 8.55 17.97
CA ILE A 314 13.37 9.40 17.85
C ILE A 314 13.21 10.69 18.64
N ASP A 315 12.03 11.32 18.58
CA ASP A 315 11.72 12.53 19.36
C ASP A 315 11.71 12.26 20.88
N GLU A 316 11.12 11.14 21.31
CA GLU A 316 11.18 10.70 22.72
C GLU A 316 12.62 10.47 23.17
N TYR A 317 13.47 9.86 22.32
CA TYR A 317 14.88 9.65 22.60
C TYR A 317 15.61 11.00 22.78
N ARG A 318 15.34 11.99 21.89
CA ARG A 318 15.89 13.36 22.00
C ARG A 318 15.55 14.01 23.34
N LEU A 319 14.27 13.94 23.73
CA LEU A 319 13.78 14.52 24.99
C LEU A 319 14.42 13.84 26.22
N LYS A 320 14.49 12.52 26.23
CA LYS A 320 15.07 11.74 27.34
C LYS A 320 16.55 12.07 27.56
N HIS A 321 17.30 12.36 26.51
CA HIS A 321 18.72 12.70 26.59
C HIS A 321 19.00 14.19 26.69
N GLN A 322 17.94 15.02 26.90
CA GLN A 322 18.03 16.48 27.08
C GLN A 322 18.82 17.21 25.98
N ARG A 323 18.64 16.81 24.72
CA ARG A 323 19.34 17.37 23.55
C ARG A 323 18.41 18.15 22.61
N PRO A 324 17.77 19.25 23.03
CA PRO A 324 16.79 19.95 22.20
C PRO A 324 17.37 20.63 20.94
N GLY A 325 18.68 20.86 20.90
CA GLY A 325 19.39 21.48 19.76
C GLY A 325 20.34 20.53 19.02
N ALA A 326 20.23 19.20 19.23
CA ALA A 326 21.07 18.25 18.50
C ALA A 326 20.66 18.18 17.02
N ASP A 327 21.64 17.93 16.16
CA ASP A 327 21.42 17.63 14.76
C ASP A 327 20.53 16.40 14.60
N GLU A 328 19.50 16.51 13.76
CA GLU A 328 18.45 15.49 13.64
C GLU A 328 19.00 14.20 13.03
N GLU A 329 19.88 14.29 12.03
CA GLU A 329 20.48 13.12 11.38
C GLU A 329 21.40 12.36 12.34
N MET A 330 22.24 13.08 13.09
CA MET A 330 23.14 12.47 14.08
C MET A 330 22.33 11.78 15.19
N LEU A 331 21.22 12.39 15.63
CA LEU A 331 20.33 11.81 16.64
C LEU A 331 19.62 10.57 16.14
N ALA A 332 19.14 10.59 14.88
CA ALA A 332 18.51 9.45 14.24
C ALA A 332 19.49 8.27 14.11
N HIS A 333 20.74 8.49 13.72
CA HIS A 333 21.79 7.48 13.67
C HIS A 333 22.10 6.88 15.05
N GLU A 334 22.19 7.72 16.07
CA GLU A 334 22.41 7.25 17.45
C GLU A 334 21.22 6.41 17.97
N TRP A 335 20.00 6.83 17.68
CA TRP A 335 18.78 6.09 18.01
C TRP A 335 18.72 4.74 17.24
N MET A 336 19.07 4.72 15.96
CA MET A 336 19.15 3.49 15.17
C MET A 336 20.03 2.44 15.85
N SER A 337 21.27 2.80 16.18
CA SER A 337 22.25 1.85 16.74
C SER A 337 21.97 1.47 18.20
N ARG A 338 21.42 2.37 19.00
CA ARG A 338 21.22 2.15 20.44
C ARG A 338 19.83 1.67 20.83
N VAL A 339 18.83 1.89 19.99
CA VAL A 339 17.44 1.55 20.29
C VAL A 339 16.88 0.56 19.26
N TYR A 340 16.81 0.94 17.97
CA TYR A 340 16.13 0.15 16.95
C TYR A 340 16.86 -1.19 16.71
N GLU A 341 18.14 -1.16 16.36
CA GLU A 341 18.95 -2.36 16.05
C GLU A 341 19.06 -3.29 17.26
N VAL A 342 19.10 -2.74 18.49
CA VAL A 342 19.12 -3.54 19.72
C VAL A 342 17.83 -4.33 19.87
N VAL A 343 16.67 -3.70 19.64
CA VAL A 343 15.37 -4.39 19.73
C VAL A 343 15.24 -5.43 18.63
N ILE A 344 15.58 -5.08 17.38
CA ILE A 344 15.49 -6.00 16.24
C ILE A 344 16.47 -7.16 16.40
N GLY A 345 17.69 -6.89 16.89
CA GLY A 345 18.70 -7.91 17.17
C GLY A 345 18.29 -8.93 18.26
N ALA A 346 17.43 -8.50 19.18
CA ALA A 346 16.92 -9.35 20.26
C ALA A 346 15.79 -10.31 19.79
N ILE A 347 15.25 -10.15 18.57
CA ILE A 347 14.20 -11.04 18.03
C ILE A 347 14.79 -12.46 17.89
N PRO A 348 14.17 -13.50 18.48
CA PRO A 348 14.55 -14.89 18.31
C PRO A 348 14.61 -15.28 16.82
N VAL A 349 15.58 -16.11 16.45
CA VAL A 349 15.86 -16.48 15.04
C VAL A 349 14.63 -17.14 14.38
N ASP A 350 13.90 -17.96 15.12
CA ASP A 350 12.69 -18.66 14.67
C ASP A 350 11.47 -17.73 14.44
N LEU A 351 11.52 -16.50 14.96
CA LEU A 351 10.49 -15.48 14.77
C LEU A 351 10.88 -14.45 13.69
N ARG A 352 12.15 -14.40 13.29
CA ARG A 352 12.60 -13.49 12.22
C ARG A 352 11.92 -13.85 10.91
N GLY A 353 11.41 -12.83 10.21
CA GLY A 353 10.73 -13.01 8.93
C GLY A 353 9.24 -13.36 9.02
N LYS A 354 8.65 -13.52 10.23
CA LYS A 354 7.19 -13.67 10.40
C LYS A 354 6.45 -12.35 10.29
N LEU A 355 7.08 -11.27 10.76
CA LEU A 355 6.61 -9.91 10.65
C LEU A 355 7.76 -9.00 10.19
N GLU A 356 7.39 -7.86 9.65
CA GLU A 356 8.32 -6.80 9.32
C GLU A 356 9.02 -6.26 10.57
N PRO A 357 10.33 -5.97 10.54
CA PRO A 357 11.05 -5.48 11.72
C PRO A 357 10.42 -4.24 12.36
N ALA A 358 9.97 -3.27 11.56
CA ALA A 358 9.30 -2.07 12.06
C ALA A 358 7.98 -2.37 12.79
N GLU A 359 7.23 -3.36 12.30
CA GLU A 359 6.00 -3.83 12.96
C GLU A 359 6.31 -4.51 14.30
N VAL A 360 7.37 -5.33 14.36
CA VAL A 360 7.82 -5.95 15.62
C VAL A 360 8.23 -4.86 16.62
N PHE A 361 8.98 -3.85 16.17
CA PHE A 361 9.37 -2.72 17.01
C PHE A 361 8.14 -1.98 17.58
N HIS A 362 7.12 -1.73 16.74
CA HIS A 362 5.87 -1.14 17.17
C HIS A 362 5.19 -1.98 18.26
N GLN A 363 5.07 -3.30 18.06
CA GLN A 363 4.45 -4.20 19.05
C GLN A 363 5.22 -4.21 20.39
N VAL A 364 6.54 -4.12 20.35
CA VAL A 364 7.36 -3.99 21.57
C VAL A 364 7.07 -2.67 22.29
N LEU A 365 6.91 -1.56 21.57
CA LEU A 365 6.55 -0.27 22.17
C LEU A 365 5.15 -0.31 22.80
N GLU A 366 4.15 -0.88 22.12
CA GLU A 366 2.80 -1.05 22.65
C GLU A 366 2.79 -1.89 23.93
N HIS A 367 3.52 -3.01 23.90
CA HIS A 367 3.60 -3.89 25.07
C HIS A 367 4.25 -3.18 26.26
N ARG A 368 5.32 -2.43 26.05
CA ARG A 368 5.98 -1.64 27.12
C ARG A 368 5.05 -0.59 27.70
N TRP A 369 4.29 0.11 26.86
CA TRP A 369 3.30 1.09 27.31
C TRP A 369 2.22 0.42 28.18
N PHE A 370 1.65 -0.70 27.70
CA PHE A 370 0.66 -1.48 28.44
C PHE A 370 1.18 -1.97 29.81
N MET A 371 2.44 -2.43 29.86
CA MET A 371 3.06 -2.85 31.13
C MET A 371 3.23 -1.66 32.09
N ALA A 372 3.57 -0.48 31.60
CA ALA A 372 3.74 0.71 32.44
C ALA A 372 2.40 1.19 33.03
N GLU A 373 1.30 1.15 32.23
CA GLU A 373 -0.05 1.48 32.72
C GLU A 373 -0.55 0.53 33.81
N ASN A 374 -0.26 -0.77 33.68
CA ASN A 374 -0.71 -1.76 34.69
C ASN A 374 0.13 -1.78 35.99
N GLN A 375 1.26 -1.05 36.04
CA GLN A 375 2.12 -0.94 37.22
C GLN A 375 1.94 0.38 37.96
N SER A 376 1.14 1.31 37.44
CA SER A 376 0.76 2.58 38.07
C SER A 376 -0.63 2.51 38.68
#